data_c659dce4d5c0be155ec8d57174132bf5
#
_entry.id   c659dce4d5c0be155ec8d57174132bf5
#
_cell.length_a   1.000
_cell.length_b   1.000
_cell.length_c   1.000
_cell.angle_alpha   90.00
_cell.angle_beta   90.00
_cell.angle_gamma   90.00
#
_symmetry.space_group_name_H-M   'P 1'
#
loop_
_entity.id
_entity.type
_entity.pdbx_description
1 polymer ?
#
loop_
_entity_poly.entity_id
_entity_poly.type
_entity_poly.pdbx_seq_one_letter_code
_entity_poly.pdbx_strand_id
1 'polypeptide(L)'
;ASPIYTRTFLEVFGTEPKDCDSVMSSVRRLKKEAESYGLDAAPTPHSCYTMSPELVSAASADALKSGYLSYHSEETEEEEDMLKYGRGAMWENRKAAGMSVPPVTGKSSLLYFIDRLKKVHPAPFNEHILLVHEVCLDQEGIDAVKQVMTYPFIALCPLSNIFIQNVLPPVSLMRRNGLKITVGTDSLSSNDDLD
;
A
#
# COMPACT_ATOMS: atom_id res chain seq x y z
N ALA A 1 -23.78 10.17 -17.12
CA ALA A 1 -23.18 9.85 -15.84
C ALA A 1 -22.98 8.33 -15.77
N SER A 2 -21.81 7.84 -15.39
CA SER A 2 -21.62 6.42 -15.13
C SER A 2 -22.52 5.99 -13.99
N PRO A 3 -23.23 4.87 -14.09
CA PRO A 3 -24.01 4.32 -12.97
C PRO A 3 -23.13 3.76 -11.85
N ILE A 4 -21.82 3.71 -12.06
CA ILE A 4 -20.84 3.17 -11.12
C ILE A 4 -20.08 4.33 -10.48
N TYR A 5 -20.09 4.39 -9.15
CA TYR A 5 -19.21 5.28 -8.40
C TYR A 5 -17.76 4.83 -8.55
N THR A 6 -16.89 5.75 -8.93
CA THR A 6 -15.47 5.49 -9.12
C THR A 6 -14.65 6.36 -8.20
N ARG A 7 -13.78 5.75 -7.40
CA ARG A 7 -12.75 6.41 -6.62
C ARG A 7 -11.41 6.27 -7.31
N THR A 8 -10.71 7.39 -7.51
CA THR A 8 -9.35 7.42 -8.06
C THR A 8 -8.33 7.56 -6.94
N PHE A 9 -7.47 6.56 -6.78
CA PHE A 9 -6.30 6.64 -5.93
C PHE A 9 -5.13 7.23 -6.73
N LEU A 10 -4.66 8.41 -6.30
CA LEU A 10 -3.49 9.05 -6.88
C LEU A 10 -2.26 8.52 -6.13
N GLU A 11 -1.69 7.45 -6.65
CA GLU A 11 -0.55 6.78 -6.01
C GLU A 11 0.69 7.68 -5.96
N VAL A 12 1.34 7.64 -4.80
CA VAL A 12 2.50 8.48 -4.48
C VAL A 12 3.74 7.62 -4.41
N PHE A 13 4.80 8.06 -5.09
CA PHE A 13 6.11 7.39 -5.17
C PHE A 13 7.22 8.37 -4.80
N GLY A 14 8.29 7.87 -4.23
CA GLY A 14 9.50 8.65 -3.95
C GLY A 14 10.29 8.10 -2.76
N THR A 15 11.53 7.71 -3.02
CA THR A 15 12.39 7.06 -2.02
C THR A 15 13.16 8.05 -1.16
N GLU A 16 13.30 9.31 -1.63
CA GLU A 16 14.14 10.30 -0.97
C GLU A 16 13.34 11.15 0.03
N PRO A 17 13.67 11.12 1.32
CA PRO A 17 12.96 11.90 2.35
C PRO A 17 12.93 13.40 2.05
N LYS A 18 14.00 13.95 1.49
CA LYS A 18 14.12 15.38 1.14
C LYS A 18 13.11 15.86 0.10
N ASP A 19 12.57 14.93 -0.72
CA ASP A 19 11.66 15.25 -1.82
C ASP A 19 10.18 15.15 -1.40
N CYS A 20 9.90 14.77 -0.15
CA CYS A 20 8.55 14.54 0.37
C CYS A 20 7.61 15.72 0.10
N ASP A 21 8.01 16.94 0.44
CA ASP A 21 7.16 18.13 0.29
C ASP A 21 6.88 18.45 -1.19
N SER A 22 7.86 18.30 -2.07
CA SER A 22 7.69 18.56 -3.51
C SER A 22 6.78 17.54 -4.17
N VAL A 23 6.92 16.25 -3.81
CA VAL A 23 6.05 15.16 -4.28
C VAL A 23 4.62 15.38 -3.81
N MET A 24 4.42 15.63 -2.51
CA MET A 24 3.08 15.88 -1.96
C MET A 24 2.43 17.13 -2.54
N SER A 25 3.20 18.19 -2.79
CA SER A 25 2.67 19.40 -3.45
C SER A 25 2.18 19.10 -4.87
N SER A 26 2.92 18.28 -5.62
CA SER A 26 2.57 17.88 -6.98
C SER A 26 1.30 17.03 -7.03
N VAL A 27 1.19 16.01 -6.17
CA VAL A 27 0.00 15.15 -6.16
C VAL A 27 -1.25 15.88 -5.64
N ARG A 28 -1.09 16.80 -4.69
CA ARG A 28 -2.22 17.66 -4.22
C ARG A 28 -2.71 18.60 -5.31
N ARG A 29 -1.82 19.09 -6.20
CA ARG A 29 -2.21 19.84 -7.37
C ARG A 29 -2.99 18.96 -8.35
N LEU A 30 -2.51 17.75 -8.63
CA LEU A 30 -3.21 16.78 -9.46
C LEU A 30 -4.60 16.43 -8.91
N LYS A 31 -4.71 16.27 -7.58
CA LYS A 31 -6.02 16.10 -6.92
C LYS A 31 -6.99 17.23 -7.23
N LYS A 32 -6.54 18.48 -7.07
CA LYS A 32 -7.39 19.66 -7.37
C LYS A 32 -7.81 19.71 -8.85
N GLU A 33 -6.92 19.32 -9.75
CA GLU A 33 -7.22 19.22 -11.17
C GLU A 33 -8.28 18.15 -11.44
N ALA A 34 -8.12 16.93 -10.90
CA ALA A 34 -9.09 15.85 -11.01
C ALA A 34 -10.48 16.27 -10.45
N GLU A 35 -10.51 16.90 -9.29
CA GLU A 35 -11.74 17.43 -8.69
C GLU A 35 -12.43 18.48 -9.57
N SER A 36 -11.67 19.30 -10.31
CA SER A 36 -12.23 20.28 -11.24
C SER A 36 -12.98 19.64 -12.42
N TYR A 37 -12.68 18.39 -12.74
CA TYR A 37 -13.41 17.55 -13.70
C TYR A 37 -14.53 16.71 -13.07
N GLY A 38 -14.82 16.91 -11.78
CA GLY A 38 -15.84 16.16 -11.06
C GLY A 38 -15.45 14.73 -10.67
N LEU A 39 -14.16 14.43 -10.69
CA LEU A 39 -13.64 13.13 -10.26
C LEU A 39 -13.45 13.09 -8.74
N ASP A 40 -13.79 11.96 -8.12
CA ASP A 40 -13.42 11.69 -6.73
C ASP A 40 -12.01 11.11 -6.71
N ALA A 41 -11.04 11.90 -6.24
CA ALA A 41 -9.63 11.55 -6.23
C ALA A 41 -8.94 11.98 -4.94
N ALA A 42 -8.00 11.16 -4.47
CA ALA A 42 -7.12 11.55 -3.37
C ALA A 42 -5.75 10.86 -3.46
N PRO A 43 -4.69 11.51 -2.92
CA PRO A 43 -3.40 10.85 -2.74
C PRO A 43 -3.55 9.59 -1.90
N THR A 44 -2.79 8.56 -2.25
CA THR A 44 -2.63 7.35 -1.45
C THR A 44 -1.17 6.89 -1.49
N PRO A 45 -0.61 6.32 -0.40
CA PRO A 45 0.72 5.75 -0.46
C PRO A 45 0.73 4.49 -1.34
N HIS A 46 1.80 4.29 -2.14
CA HIS A 46 1.95 3.07 -2.93
C HIS A 46 2.42 1.90 -2.05
N SER A 47 3.69 1.89 -1.62
CA SER A 47 4.29 0.78 -0.85
C SER A 47 5.52 1.22 -0.07
N CYS A 48 6.00 0.37 0.84
CA CYS A 48 7.24 0.63 1.59
C CYS A 48 8.50 0.59 0.71
N TYR A 49 8.49 -0.20 -0.35
CA TYR A 49 9.65 -0.38 -1.22
C TYR A 49 9.78 0.70 -2.30
N THR A 50 8.79 1.56 -2.48
CA THR A 50 8.83 2.68 -3.44
C THR A 50 8.84 4.05 -2.78
N MET A 51 8.71 4.11 -1.46
CA MET A 51 8.54 5.38 -0.74
C MET A 51 9.49 5.52 0.45
N SER A 52 9.81 6.77 0.79
CA SER A 52 10.42 7.10 2.08
C SER A 52 9.40 7.01 3.22
N PRO A 53 9.83 6.77 4.47
CA PRO A 53 8.93 6.74 5.63
C PRO A 53 8.12 8.03 5.81
N GLU A 54 8.72 9.18 5.51
CA GLU A 54 8.07 10.49 5.58
C GLU A 54 6.95 10.60 4.56
N LEU A 55 7.22 10.16 3.34
CA LEU A 55 6.26 10.21 2.24
C LEU A 55 5.09 9.25 2.47
N VAL A 56 5.34 8.03 2.99
CA VAL A 56 4.27 7.10 3.42
C VAL A 56 3.34 7.79 4.42
N SER A 57 3.91 8.43 5.45
CA SER A 57 3.11 9.11 6.47
C SER A 57 2.32 10.30 5.90
N ALA A 58 2.93 11.12 5.05
CA ALA A 58 2.28 12.29 4.47
C ALA A 58 1.14 11.92 3.52
N ALA A 59 1.36 10.93 2.64
CA ALA A 59 0.32 10.43 1.73
C ALA A 59 -0.81 9.74 2.50
N SER A 60 -0.49 8.95 3.53
CA SER A 60 -1.49 8.33 4.40
C SER A 60 -2.36 9.36 5.12
N ALA A 61 -1.78 10.48 5.57
CA ALA A 61 -2.54 11.57 6.21
C ALA A 61 -3.61 12.16 5.27
N ASP A 62 -3.27 12.37 4.01
CA ASP A 62 -4.21 12.89 3.01
C ASP A 62 -5.25 11.82 2.60
N ALA A 63 -4.83 10.56 2.49
CA ALA A 63 -5.72 9.44 2.21
C ALA A 63 -6.77 9.26 3.32
N LEU A 64 -6.34 9.17 4.59
CA LEU A 64 -7.25 9.04 5.74
C LEU A 64 -8.27 10.19 5.79
N LYS A 65 -7.86 11.46 5.57
CA LYS A 65 -8.78 12.61 5.50
C LYS A 65 -9.83 12.45 4.40
N SER A 66 -9.55 11.70 3.36
CA SER A 66 -10.49 11.45 2.26
C SER A 66 -11.47 10.31 2.53
N GLY A 67 -11.29 9.57 3.63
CA GLY A 67 -12.11 8.41 4.02
C GLY A 67 -11.71 7.08 3.38
N TYR A 68 -10.71 7.08 2.47
CA TYR A 68 -10.26 5.90 1.75
C TYR A 68 -8.74 5.89 1.60
N LEU A 69 -8.14 4.73 1.78
CA LEU A 69 -6.70 4.53 1.62
C LEU A 69 -6.45 3.20 0.91
N SER A 70 -5.51 3.17 -0.05
CA SER A 70 -4.97 1.96 -0.64
C SER A 70 -3.48 1.86 -0.33
N TYR A 71 -2.98 0.65 -0.09
CA TYR A 71 -1.56 0.39 0.15
C TYR A 71 -1.18 -1.03 -0.26
N HIS A 72 -0.06 -1.16 -0.98
CA HIS A 72 0.52 -2.45 -1.37
C HIS A 72 1.49 -2.91 -0.30
N SER A 73 1.27 -4.10 0.24
CA SER A 73 2.11 -4.69 1.28
C SER A 73 2.16 -6.21 1.18
N GLU A 74 3.23 -6.76 1.75
CA GLU A 74 3.45 -8.20 1.81
C GLU A 74 3.31 -8.89 0.44
N GLU A 75 3.70 -8.15 -0.62
CA GLU A 75 3.60 -8.62 -1.99
C GLU A 75 4.62 -9.72 -2.28
N THR A 76 5.85 -9.61 -1.75
CA THR A 76 6.93 -10.55 -1.98
C THR A 76 7.76 -10.83 -0.74
N GLU A 77 8.41 -12.01 -0.69
CA GLU A 77 9.39 -12.31 0.35
C GLU A 77 10.59 -11.35 0.34
N GLU A 78 10.96 -10.80 -0.82
CA GLU A 78 12.04 -9.81 -0.93
C GLU A 78 11.69 -8.48 -0.25
N GLU A 79 10.43 -8.06 -0.33
CA GLU A 79 9.91 -6.91 0.40
C GLU A 79 10.03 -7.14 1.91
N GLU A 80 9.63 -8.32 2.38
CA GLU A 80 9.73 -8.72 3.77
C GLU A 80 11.19 -8.75 4.26
N ASP A 81 12.09 -9.36 3.50
CA ASP A 81 13.52 -9.41 3.80
C ASP A 81 14.15 -8.01 3.87
N MET A 82 13.72 -7.11 3.00
CA MET A 82 14.17 -5.71 3.01
C MET A 82 13.79 -4.99 4.30
N LEU A 83 12.54 -5.10 4.74
CA LEU A 83 12.03 -4.41 5.93
C LEU A 83 12.45 -5.07 7.25
N LYS A 84 12.45 -6.40 7.29
CA LYS A 84 12.79 -7.15 8.50
C LYS A 84 14.29 -7.15 8.77
N TYR A 85 15.10 -7.31 7.72
CA TYR A 85 16.51 -7.66 7.88
C TYR A 85 17.49 -6.75 7.13
N GLY A 86 17.02 -5.86 6.24
CA GLY A 86 17.88 -5.03 5.41
C GLY A 86 18.76 -5.84 4.46
N ARG A 87 18.19 -6.82 3.79
CA ARG A 87 18.87 -7.73 2.88
C ARG A 87 17.99 -8.08 1.67
N GLY A 88 18.54 -8.87 0.74
CA GLY A 88 17.85 -9.32 -0.47
C GLY A 88 18.12 -8.43 -1.68
N ALA A 89 17.71 -8.92 -2.87
CA ALA A 89 17.99 -8.24 -4.13
C ALA A 89 17.39 -6.83 -4.18
N MET A 90 16.18 -6.65 -3.68
CA MET A 90 15.50 -5.35 -3.62
C MET A 90 16.28 -4.33 -2.78
N TRP A 91 16.81 -4.74 -1.63
CA TRP A 91 17.67 -3.91 -0.77
C TRP A 91 18.97 -3.52 -1.45
N GLU A 92 19.70 -4.52 -2.00
CA GLU A 92 21.01 -4.29 -2.61
C GLU A 92 20.90 -3.45 -3.90
N ASN A 93 19.86 -3.67 -4.73
CA ASN A 93 19.62 -2.89 -5.92
C ASN A 93 19.35 -1.41 -5.60
N ARG A 94 18.58 -1.11 -4.55
CA ARG A 94 18.36 0.28 -4.12
C ARG A 94 19.66 0.95 -3.70
N LYS A 95 20.48 0.28 -2.88
CA LYS A 95 21.79 0.79 -2.47
C LYS A 95 22.71 1.02 -3.66
N ALA A 96 22.78 0.07 -4.59
CA ALA A 96 23.60 0.20 -5.80
C ALA A 96 23.14 1.36 -6.70
N ALA A 97 21.85 1.66 -6.73
CA ALA A 97 21.29 2.81 -7.44
C ALA A 97 21.46 4.14 -6.67
N GLY A 98 22.06 4.15 -5.49
CA GLY A 98 22.22 5.35 -4.66
C GLY A 98 20.90 5.88 -4.07
N MET A 99 19.86 5.04 -4.04
CA MET A 99 18.56 5.39 -3.48
C MET A 99 18.54 5.19 -1.96
N SER A 100 17.75 5.99 -1.26
CA SER A 100 17.52 5.79 0.17
C SER A 100 16.80 4.45 0.40
N VAL A 101 17.24 3.69 1.37
CA VAL A 101 16.62 2.42 1.79
C VAL A 101 15.68 2.65 2.98
N PRO A 102 14.60 1.87 3.12
CA PRO A 102 13.72 1.97 4.27
C PRO A 102 14.46 1.54 5.55
N PRO A 103 14.00 1.94 6.74
CA PRO A 103 14.60 1.49 7.99
C PRO A 103 14.41 -0.01 8.18
N VAL A 104 15.43 -0.68 8.69
CA VAL A 104 15.32 -2.09 9.12
C VAL A 104 14.55 -2.11 10.45
N THR A 105 13.38 -2.71 10.45
CA THR A 105 12.45 -2.62 11.58
C THR A 105 12.25 -3.93 12.34
N GLY A 106 12.66 -5.05 11.75
CA GLY A 106 12.34 -6.39 12.26
C GLY A 106 10.87 -6.79 12.07
N LYS A 107 10.07 -5.95 11.37
CA LYS A 107 8.63 -6.15 11.16
C LYS A 107 8.31 -6.44 9.71
N SER A 108 7.18 -7.09 9.46
CA SER A 108 6.62 -7.23 8.12
C SER A 108 6.27 -5.86 7.52
N SER A 109 6.10 -5.79 6.21
CA SER A 109 5.75 -4.54 5.54
C SER A 109 4.38 -4.03 5.98
N LEU A 110 3.43 -4.90 6.25
CA LEU A 110 2.13 -4.54 6.82
C LEU A 110 2.24 -3.96 8.23
N LEU A 111 3.01 -4.60 9.12
CA LEU A 111 3.22 -4.09 10.48
C LEU A 111 3.98 -2.77 10.48
N TYR A 112 4.95 -2.62 9.59
CA TYR A 112 5.62 -1.34 9.36
C TYR A 112 4.63 -0.26 8.93
N PHE A 113 3.75 -0.56 7.97
CA PHE A 113 2.72 0.38 7.52
C PHE A 113 1.77 0.79 8.65
N ILE A 114 1.30 -0.16 9.46
CA ILE A 114 0.48 0.13 10.64
C ILE A 114 1.20 1.09 11.60
N ASP A 115 2.50 0.92 11.81
CA ASP A 115 3.29 1.86 12.61
C ASP A 115 3.36 3.26 11.98
N ARG A 116 3.41 3.35 10.65
CA ARG A 116 3.35 4.64 9.95
C ARG A 116 2.01 5.32 10.13
N LEU A 117 0.90 4.56 9.98
CA LEU A 117 -0.44 5.08 10.22
C LEU A 117 -0.62 5.61 11.66
N LYS A 118 -0.14 4.87 12.66
CA LYS A 118 -0.21 5.30 14.07
C LYS A 118 0.55 6.58 14.37
N LYS A 119 1.55 6.95 13.56
CA LYS A 119 2.25 8.24 13.67
C LYS A 119 1.45 9.42 13.11
N VAL A 120 0.54 9.14 12.20
CA VAL A 120 -0.31 10.14 11.54
C VAL A 120 -1.59 10.37 12.34
N HIS A 121 -2.22 9.29 12.80
CA HIS A 121 -3.51 9.33 13.49
C HIS A 121 -3.57 8.19 14.52
N PRO A 122 -4.16 8.40 15.69
CA PRO A 122 -4.35 7.32 16.67
C PRO A 122 -5.36 6.29 16.15
N ALA A 123 -5.09 5.00 16.43
CA ALA A 123 -6.05 3.92 16.16
C ALA A 123 -7.28 4.02 17.10
N PRO A 124 -8.46 3.47 16.74
CA PRO A 124 -8.71 2.74 15.51
C PRO A 124 -8.89 3.65 14.29
N PHE A 125 -8.49 3.13 13.12
CA PHE A 125 -8.75 3.78 11.84
C PHE A 125 -10.16 3.43 11.37
N ASN A 126 -11.02 4.43 11.18
CA ASN A 126 -12.42 4.26 10.81
C ASN A 126 -12.68 4.47 9.30
N GLU A 127 -11.62 4.67 8.55
CA GLU A 127 -11.65 4.82 7.10
C GLU A 127 -11.67 3.44 6.42
N HIS A 128 -12.03 3.41 5.15
CA HIS A 128 -11.94 2.21 4.32
C HIS A 128 -10.49 2.05 3.87
N ILE A 129 -9.82 1.02 4.35
CA ILE A 129 -8.43 0.72 4.03
C ILE A 129 -8.36 -0.52 3.16
N LEU A 130 -7.82 -0.34 1.94
CA LEU A 130 -7.58 -1.40 0.98
C LEU A 130 -6.12 -1.82 1.06
N LEU A 131 -5.87 -3.02 1.54
CA LEU A 131 -4.57 -3.66 1.57
C LEU A 131 -4.44 -4.53 0.33
N VAL A 132 -3.42 -4.29 -0.48
CA VAL A 132 -3.27 -4.93 -1.79
C VAL A 132 -2.18 -5.99 -1.73
N HIS A 133 -2.40 -7.11 -2.40
CA HIS A 133 -1.59 -8.33 -2.48
C HIS A 133 -1.67 -9.21 -1.24
N GLU A 134 -0.99 -8.88 -0.14
CA GLU A 134 -0.98 -9.62 1.12
C GLU A 134 -0.59 -11.10 0.94
N VAL A 135 0.40 -11.39 0.07
CA VAL A 135 0.87 -12.75 -0.25
C VAL A 135 1.57 -13.39 0.94
N CYS A 136 2.35 -12.59 1.69
CA CYS A 136 3.10 -13.05 2.86
C CYS A 136 2.31 -12.93 4.18
N LEU A 137 1.00 -12.60 4.11
CA LEU A 137 0.15 -12.36 5.28
C LEU A 137 0.07 -13.58 6.20
N ASP A 138 0.36 -13.36 7.46
CA ASP A 138 0.25 -14.36 8.52
C ASP A 138 -0.82 -14.01 9.58
N GLN A 139 -0.91 -14.80 10.64
CA GLN A 139 -1.88 -14.57 11.70
C GLN A 139 -1.56 -13.30 12.51
N GLU A 140 -0.28 -12.96 12.70
CA GLU A 140 0.14 -11.75 13.41
C GLU A 140 -0.31 -10.50 12.64
N GLY A 141 -0.13 -10.47 11.32
CA GLY A 141 -0.59 -9.39 10.46
C GLY A 141 -2.12 -9.23 10.51
N ILE A 142 -2.86 -10.34 10.44
CA ILE A 142 -4.33 -10.34 10.55
C ILE A 142 -4.80 -9.78 11.89
N ASP A 143 -4.20 -10.22 12.97
CA ASP A 143 -4.57 -9.76 14.31
C ASP A 143 -4.28 -8.27 14.50
N ALA A 144 -3.14 -7.79 13.97
CA ALA A 144 -2.80 -6.38 13.96
C ALA A 144 -3.80 -5.54 13.16
N VAL A 145 -4.19 -5.99 11.96
CA VAL A 145 -5.21 -5.33 11.13
C VAL A 145 -6.54 -5.22 11.88
N LYS A 146 -7.03 -6.34 12.42
CA LYS A 146 -8.31 -6.38 13.15
C LYS A 146 -8.30 -5.51 14.41
N GLN A 147 -7.14 -5.35 15.04
CA GLN A 147 -6.99 -4.49 16.23
C GLN A 147 -7.10 -3.00 15.90
N VAL A 148 -6.64 -2.57 14.72
CA VAL A 148 -6.46 -1.15 14.44
C VAL A 148 -7.34 -0.60 13.32
N MET A 149 -7.90 -1.44 12.44
CA MET A 149 -8.71 -1.02 11.30
C MET A 149 -10.16 -1.47 11.45
N THR A 150 -11.09 -0.54 11.36
CA THR A 150 -12.53 -0.83 11.46
C THR A 150 -13.08 -1.44 10.14
N TYR A 151 -12.60 -0.95 9.01
CA TYR A 151 -13.07 -1.36 7.68
C TYR A 151 -11.91 -1.76 6.75
N PRO A 152 -11.15 -2.84 7.09
CA PRO A 152 -10.12 -3.36 6.20
C PRO A 152 -10.75 -4.18 5.07
N PHE A 153 -10.18 -4.02 3.86
CA PHE A 153 -10.45 -4.82 2.68
C PHE A 153 -9.13 -5.34 2.13
N ILE A 154 -9.10 -6.58 1.68
CA ILE A 154 -7.94 -7.17 1.01
C ILE A 154 -8.23 -7.25 -0.48
N ALA A 155 -7.41 -6.59 -1.29
CA ALA A 155 -7.46 -6.70 -2.76
C ALA A 155 -6.47 -7.76 -3.23
N LEU A 156 -7.00 -8.88 -3.68
CA LEU A 156 -6.18 -9.92 -4.30
C LEU A 156 -5.95 -9.59 -5.77
N CYS A 157 -4.72 -9.73 -6.23
CA CYS A 157 -4.33 -9.58 -7.64
C CYS A 157 -3.73 -10.91 -8.14
N PRO A 158 -4.54 -11.96 -8.36
CA PRO A 158 -4.03 -13.33 -8.52
C PRO A 158 -3.07 -13.50 -9.69
N LEU A 159 -3.37 -12.90 -10.85
CA LEU A 159 -2.51 -13.01 -12.03
C LEU A 159 -1.18 -12.30 -11.82
N SER A 160 -1.22 -11.09 -11.27
CA SER A 160 -0.02 -10.35 -10.90
C SER A 160 0.85 -11.12 -9.91
N ASN A 161 0.26 -11.67 -8.84
CA ASN A 161 1.01 -12.44 -7.84
C ASN A 161 1.66 -13.70 -8.43
N ILE A 162 0.97 -14.40 -9.34
CA ILE A 162 1.54 -15.55 -10.06
C ILE A 162 2.67 -15.09 -10.99
N PHE A 163 2.48 -13.99 -11.72
CA PHE A 163 3.49 -13.45 -12.63
C PHE A 163 4.77 -13.03 -11.89
N ILE A 164 4.64 -12.34 -10.75
CA ILE A 164 5.77 -11.78 -10.01
C ILE A 164 6.56 -12.87 -9.25
N GLN A 165 5.89 -13.79 -8.57
CA GLN A 165 6.58 -14.78 -7.73
C GLN A 165 5.96 -16.18 -7.71
N ASN A 166 4.98 -16.44 -8.56
CA ASN A 166 4.29 -17.74 -8.66
C ASN A 166 3.70 -18.24 -7.33
N VAL A 167 3.19 -17.29 -6.51
CA VAL A 167 2.58 -17.59 -5.21
C VAL A 167 1.25 -16.85 -5.12
N LEU A 168 0.24 -17.47 -4.51
CA LEU A 168 -1.05 -16.84 -4.22
C LEU A 168 -1.14 -16.45 -2.75
N PRO A 169 -1.88 -15.38 -2.43
CA PRO A 169 -2.16 -15.00 -1.05
C PRO A 169 -2.86 -16.11 -0.25
N PRO A 170 -2.72 -16.14 1.08
CA PRO A 170 -3.31 -17.17 1.95
C PRO A 170 -4.83 -16.97 2.14
N VAL A 171 -5.60 -17.08 1.05
CA VAL A 171 -7.06 -16.82 1.01
C VAL A 171 -7.83 -17.61 2.07
N SER A 172 -7.46 -18.88 2.29
CA SER A 172 -8.12 -19.71 3.32
C SER A 172 -7.90 -19.15 4.73
N LEU A 173 -6.74 -18.60 5.02
CA LEU A 173 -6.45 -17.94 6.31
C LEU A 173 -7.27 -16.66 6.46
N MET A 174 -7.30 -15.82 5.43
CA MET A 174 -8.08 -14.58 5.41
C MET A 174 -9.57 -14.84 5.64
N ARG A 175 -10.13 -15.83 4.93
CA ARG A 175 -11.57 -16.20 5.07
C ARG A 175 -11.90 -16.73 6.45
N ARG A 176 -11.07 -17.60 7.03
CA ARG A 176 -11.29 -18.11 8.41
C ARG A 176 -11.28 -16.99 9.44
N ASN A 177 -10.55 -15.92 9.19
CA ASN A 177 -10.48 -14.74 10.06
C ASN A 177 -11.55 -13.69 9.76
N GLY A 178 -12.42 -13.90 8.77
CA GLY A 178 -13.52 -13.00 8.44
C GLY A 178 -13.11 -11.72 7.74
N LEU A 179 -11.91 -11.67 7.11
CA LEU A 179 -11.47 -10.53 6.32
C LEU A 179 -12.34 -10.38 5.07
N LYS A 180 -12.62 -9.14 4.70
CA LYS A 180 -13.33 -8.81 3.46
C LYS A 180 -12.34 -8.84 2.30
N ILE A 181 -12.66 -9.64 1.28
CA ILE A 181 -11.79 -9.86 0.14
C ILE A 181 -12.46 -9.29 -1.11
N THR A 182 -11.70 -8.59 -1.92
CA THR A 182 -12.03 -8.17 -3.28
C THR A 182 -10.95 -8.66 -4.25
N VAL A 183 -11.22 -8.55 -5.55
CA VAL A 183 -10.29 -8.97 -6.60
C VAL A 183 -9.96 -7.77 -7.47
N GLY A 184 -8.69 -7.64 -7.84
CA GLY A 184 -8.16 -6.62 -8.73
C GLY A 184 -7.30 -7.25 -9.82
N THR A 185 -7.06 -6.48 -10.86
CA THR A 185 -6.22 -6.88 -12.00
C THR A 185 -4.77 -6.44 -11.84
N ASP A 186 -4.51 -5.48 -10.93
CA ASP A 186 -3.23 -4.77 -10.86
C ASP A 186 -2.94 -4.02 -12.17
N SER A 187 -1.67 -3.89 -12.56
CA SER A 187 -1.26 -3.17 -13.76
C SER A 187 -1.06 -4.09 -14.95
N LEU A 188 -1.08 -3.52 -16.18
CA LEU A 188 -0.71 -4.24 -17.40
C LEU A 188 0.77 -4.70 -17.42
N SER A 189 1.59 -4.26 -16.48
CA SER A 189 2.97 -4.74 -16.34
C SER A 189 3.06 -6.16 -15.79
N SER A 190 2.04 -6.59 -15.06
CA SER A 190 1.97 -7.90 -14.37
C SER A 190 0.69 -8.68 -14.70
N ASN A 191 -0.06 -8.24 -15.72
CA ASN A 191 -1.30 -8.87 -16.16
C ASN A 191 -1.46 -8.73 -17.68
N ASP A 192 -2.06 -9.72 -18.32
CA ASP A 192 -2.29 -9.74 -19.77
C ASP A 192 -3.53 -8.94 -20.17
N ASP A 193 -4.49 -8.77 -19.29
CA ASP A 193 -5.76 -8.08 -19.52
C ASP A 193 -6.25 -7.40 -18.25
N LEU A 194 -7.08 -6.35 -18.42
CA LEU A 194 -7.76 -5.65 -17.33
C LEU A 194 -9.24 -6.04 -17.18
N ASP A 195 -9.71 -7.03 -17.96
CA ASP A 195 -11.07 -7.57 -17.89
C ASP A 195 -11.18 -8.79 -16.95
#